data_6b9542879ad5cd5fe2a81506604d1c0f
#
_entry.id   6b9542879ad5cd5fe2a81506604d1c0f
#
_cell.length_a   1.000
_cell.length_b   1.000
_cell.length_c   1.000
_cell.angle_alpha   90.00
_cell.angle_beta   90.00
_cell.angle_gamma   90.00
#
_symmetry.space_group_name_H-M   'P 1'
#
loop_
_entity.id
_entity.type
_entity.pdbx_description
1 polymer ?
#
loop_
_entity_poly.entity_id
_entity_poly.type
_entity_poly.pdbx_seq_one_letter_code
_entity_poly.pdbx_strand_id
1 'polypeptide(L)'
;MVQLIEFDEQLIGDGYEYTIGVSAVDLTGNGYPDLVSTDTGVGLYWYENTGTGSFIKHVIHKKENEWLERHAIADINNDGKPEIINIDNINGSVLWFEYDGDPRKAESWSYHYVCEGTLPGAYDVAVADFDQDGELEIIAASWIKGNRFDYFDRKDGEWHQTTLDDDELRDTRMVRAVDMNGNGKPDLVGTATKSDLLLWYENTGDPFTNTWIRHIIDKPISPHHGEAVSFTSNRNPDILIATRGSDDGTGSEISWYENLGNDNWEKHIIIEPFPLASVAIAADIDGDGQLEVLATGWGEKGNLSLFKHRGNPRGKWDQQIIKSDWSKAAQVIALDMDLNGKLDIVACAERGSNELRLWRNISP
;
A
#
# COMPACT_ATOMS: atom_id res chain seq x y z
N MET A 1 -11.08 -17.42 -25.16
CA MET A 1 -11.52 -16.93 -23.84
C MET A 1 -10.29 -17.01 -22.96
N VAL A 2 -10.00 -16.00 -22.15
CA VAL A 2 -8.97 -16.08 -21.12
C VAL A 2 -9.46 -17.10 -20.11
N GLN A 3 -8.59 -18.00 -19.66
CA GLN A 3 -8.92 -18.93 -18.58
C GLN A 3 -9.12 -18.12 -17.31
N LEU A 4 -10.24 -18.33 -16.63
CA LEU A 4 -10.49 -17.73 -15.32
C LEU A 4 -9.57 -18.40 -14.28
N ILE A 5 -9.06 -17.59 -13.34
CA ILE A 5 -8.35 -18.09 -12.18
C ILE A 5 -9.38 -18.51 -11.14
N GLU A 6 -9.22 -19.71 -10.59
CA GLU A 6 -10.15 -20.26 -9.60
C GLU A 6 -9.66 -19.96 -8.19
N PHE A 7 -10.56 -19.47 -7.34
CA PHE A 7 -10.24 -19.12 -5.96
C PHE A 7 -11.21 -19.76 -4.97
N ASP A 8 -10.68 -20.17 -3.83
CA ASP A 8 -11.44 -20.55 -2.64
C ASP A 8 -11.45 -19.40 -1.62
N GLU A 9 -12.64 -18.87 -1.32
CA GLU A 9 -12.82 -17.69 -0.47
C GLU A 9 -12.93 -18.07 1.01
N GLN A 10 -12.14 -17.42 1.86
CA GLN A 10 -12.19 -17.57 3.32
C GLN A 10 -12.32 -16.21 4.01
N LEU A 11 -13.26 -16.11 4.96
CA LEU A 11 -13.31 -15.00 5.91
C LEU A 11 -12.23 -15.21 6.99
N ILE A 12 -11.32 -14.25 7.12
CA ILE A 12 -10.25 -14.25 8.13
C ILE A 12 -10.68 -13.51 9.38
N GLY A 13 -11.29 -12.35 9.22
CA GLY A 13 -11.77 -11.53 10.32
C GLY A 13 -12.95 -10.67 9.91
N ASP A 14 -13.83 -10.40 10.87
CA ASP A 14 -15.01 -9.55 10.73
C ASP A 14 -15.22 -8.70 11.99
N GLY A 15 -16.30 -7.92 11.96
CA GLY A 15 -16.69 -7.11 13.12
C GLY A 15 -15.78 -5.94 13.42
N TYR A 16 -14.95 -5.52 12.44
CA TYR A 16 -14.18 -4.28 12.55
C TYR A 16 -15.10 -3.07 12.57
N GLU A 17 -14.69 -2.01 13.27
CA GLU A 17 -15.32 -0.71 13.10
C GLU A 17 -14.89 -0.09 11.77
N TYR A 18 -13.59 -0.23 11.43
CA TYR A 18 -13.02 0.36 10.23
C TYR A 18 -11.67 -0.26 9.89
N THR A 19 -11.58 -1.14 8.91
CA THR A 19 -10.29 -1.72 8.47
C THR A 19 -9.86 -1.19 7.12
N ILE A 20 -8.65 -0.63 7.05
CA ILE A 20 -8.09 -0.02 5.84
C ILE A 20 -6.71 -0.56 5.46
N GLY A 21 -5.92 -1.00 6.43
CA GLY A 21 -4.57 -1.50 6.23
C GLY A 21 -4.48 -3.01 6.38
N VAL A 22 -3.80 -3.67 5.44
CA VAL A 22 -3.38 -5.06 5.53
C VAL A 22 -1.98 -5.22 4.95
N SER A 23 -1.13 -5.98 5.64
CA SER A 23 0.17 -6.43 5.17
C SER A 23 0.44 -7.85 5.63
N ALA A 24 1.52 -8.47 5.14
CA ALA A 24 1.89 -9.81 5.49
C ALA A 24 3.36 -9.90 5.91
N VAL A 25 3.63 -10.69 6.95
CA VAL A 25 4.95 -10.92 7.51
C VAL A 25 4.93 -12.18 8.37
N ASP A 26 5.99 -12.99 8.36
CA ASP A 26 6.12 -14.12 9.29
C ASP A 26 6.64 -13.63 10.64
N LEU A 27 5.73 -13.37 11.59
CA LEU A 27 6.04 -12.92 12.97
C LEU A 27 6.44 -14.07 13.87
N THR A 28 6.03 -15.29 13.52
CA THR A 28 6.25 -16.47 14.37
C THR A 28 7.53 -17.23 14.02
N GLY A 29 8.08 -17.00 12.84
CA GLY A 29 9.21 -17.76 12.30
C GLY A 29 8.83 -19.19 11.88
N ASN A 30 7.52 -19.44 11.61
CA ASN A 30 7.04 -20.76 11.19
C ASN A 30 7.13 -20.99 9.68
N GLY A 31 7.52 -19.95 8.93
CA GLY A 31 7.68 -19.93 7.48
C GLY A 31 6.41 -19.56 6.72
N TYR A 32 5.24 -19.48 7.36
CA TYR A 32 3.99 -19.04 6.74
C TYR A 32 3.78 -17.54 6.96
N PRO A 33 3.36 -16.77 5.95
CA PRO A 33 3.03 -15.37 6.14
C PRO A 33 1.83 -15.20 7.08
N ASP A 34 2.01 -14.41 8.14
CA ASP A 34 0.95 -13.91 9.00
C ASP A 34 0.38 -12.61 8.40
N LEU A 35 -0.80 -12.18 8.83
CA LEU A 35 -1.41 -10.95 8.37
C LEU A 35 -1.45 -9.91 9.49
N VAL A 36 -1.02 -8.70 9.21
CA VAL A 36 -1.21 -7.53 10.08
C VAL A 36 -2.38 -6.71 9.54
N SER A 37 -3.30 -6.31 10.41
CA SER A 37 -4.48 -5.53 10.00
C SER A 37 -4.85 -4.50 11.07
N THR A 38 -5.21 -3.30 10.62
CA THR A 38 -5.74 -2.24 11.48
C THR A 38 -7.24 -2.39 11.65
N ASP A 39 -7.74 -2.13 12.86
CA ASP A 39 -9.11 -1.70 13.11
C ASP A 39 -9.04 -0.25 13.59
N THR A 40 -9.14 0.65 12.66
CA THR A 40 -8.65 2.03 12.73
C THR A 40 -9.18 2.79 13.94
N GLY A 41 -10.07 2.68 14.62
CA GLY A 41 -10.50 3.36 15.86
C GLY A 41 -10.32 2.52 17.10
N VAL A 42 -9.86 1.27 16.96
CA VAL A 42 -9.87 0.26 18.04
C VAL A 42 -8.49 -0.28 18.33
N GLY A 43 -7.67 -0.54 17.31
CA GLY A 43 -6.33 -1.06 17.53
C GLY A 43 -5.66 -1.70 16.31
N LEU A 44 -4.48 -2.24 16.57
CA LEU A 44 -3.66 -2.99 15.63
C LEU A 44 -3.65 -4.46 16.02
N TYR A 45 -3.88 -5.32 15.05
CA TYR A 45 -4.00 -6.77 15.24
C TYR A 45 -3.13 -7.51 14.23
N TRP A 46 -2.82 -8.75 14.56
CA TRP A 46 -2.28 -9.67 13.59
C TRP A 46 -2.98 -11.03 13.67
N TYR A 47 -2.92 -11.77 12.58
CA TYR A 47 -3.55 -13.07 12.42
C TYR A 47 -2.47 -14.09 12.12
N GLU A 48 -2.18 -14.95 13.10
CA GLU A 48 -1.25 -16.06 12.97
C GLU A 48 -1.76 -17.06 11.95
N ASN A 49 -1.00 -17.26 10.87
CA ASN A 49 -1.23 -18.32 9.93
C ASN A 49 -0.64 -19.63 10.48
N THR A 50 -1.51 -20.54 10.88
CA THR A 50 -1.07 -21.81 11.50
C THR A 50 -0.48 -22.83 10.52
N GLY A 51 -0.45 -22.51 9.21
CA GLY A 51 -0.07 -23.44 8.14
C GLY A 51 -1.08 -24.56 7.89
N THR A 52 -2.21 -24.57 8.62
CA THR A 52 -3.28 -25.57 8.48
C THR A 52 -4.53 -25.04 7.80
N GLY A 53 -4.44 -23.82 7.25
CA GLY A 53 -5.56 -23.08 6.67
C GLY A 53 -6.38 -22.28 7.69
N SER A 54 -5.96 -22.26 8.97
CA SER A 54 -6.61 -21.51 10.05
C SER A 54 -5.80 -20.28 10.43
N PHE A 55 -6.50 -19.24 10.89
CA PHE A 55 -5.90 -18.02 11.41
C PHE A 55 -6.32 -17.77 12.85
N ILE A 56 -5.38 -17.31 13.69
CA ILE A 56 -5.63 -16.97 15.09
C ILE A 56 -5.37 -15.48 15.28
N LYS A 57 -6.38 -14.74 15.73
CA LYS A 57 -6.28 -13.28 15.97
C LYS A 57 -5.54 -12.99 17.26
N HIS A 58 -4.53 -12.13 17.19
CA HIS A 58 -3.77 -11.60 18.31
C HIS A 58 -3.80 -10.08 18.33
N VAL A 59 -3.56 -9.50 19.49
CA VAL A 59 -3.52 -8.04 19.70
C VAL A 59 -2.06 -7.59 19.69
N ILE A 60 -1.75 -6.59 18.88
CA ILE A 60 -0.50 -5.85 18.94
C ILE A 60 -0.67 -4.65 19.88
N HIS A 61 -1.68 -3.82 19.59
CA HIS A 61 -1.89 -2.57 20.30
C HIS A 61 -3.37 -2.20 20.40
N LYS A 62 -3.78 -1.63 21.53
CA LYS A 62 -5.10 -1.02 21.74
C LYS A 62 -4.97 0.24 22.56
N LYS A 63 -5.47 1.34 22.04
CA LYS A 63 -5.53 2.60 22.77
C LYS A 63 -6.70 3.44 22.27
N GLU A 64 -7.43 4.02 23.19
CA GLU A 64 -8.52 4.95 22.86
C GLU A 64 -7.98 6.26 22.28
N ASN A 65 -8.74 6.87 21.38
CA ASN A 65 -8.43 8.13 20.72
C ASN A 65 -7.18 8.09 19.82
N GLU A 66 -6.88 6.93 19.26
CA GLU A 66 -5.98 6.77 18.12
C GLU A 66 -6.78 6.42 16.87
N TRP A 67 -6.20 6.73 15.70
CA TRP A 67 -6.78 6.40 14.41
C TRP A 67 -5.68 5.82 13.52
N LEU A 68 -5.41 4.52 13.72
CA LEU A 68 -4.36 3.79 13.03
C LEU A 68 -4.84 3.42 11.62
N GLU A 69 -4.13 3.89 10.60
CA GLU A 69 -4.52 3.63 9.21
C GLU A 69 -3.55 2.65 8.54
N ARG A 70 -2.81 3.12 7.55
CA ARG A 70 -1.88 2.30 6.77
C ARG A 70 -0.59 2.07 7.53
N HIS A 71 0.10 1.00 7.15
CA HIS A 71 1.37 0.63 7.77
C HIS A 71 2.32 0.00 6.76
N ALA A 72 3.60 0.05 7.09
CA ALA A 72 4.68 -0.65 6.42
C ALA A 72 5.32 -1.66 7.36
N ILE A 73 6.02 -2.63 6.80
CA ILE A 73 6.80 -3.63 7.54
C ILE A 73 8.26 -3.48 7.14
N ALA A 74 9.14 -3.30 8.13
CA ALA A 74 10.58 -3.21 7.91
C ALA A 74 11.35 -3.51 9.21
N ASP A 75 12.58 -3.95 9.11
CA ASP A 75 13.53 -4.01 10.24
C ASP A 75 14.13 -2.61 10.42
N ILE A 76 13.39 -1.73 11.13
CA ILE A 76 13.72 -0.30 11.26
C ILE A 76 14.81 -0.04 12.32
N ASN A 77 15.07 -1.01 13.16
CA ASN A 77 16.06 -0.91 14.24
C ASN A 77 17.31 -1.77 13.99
N ASN A 78 17.37 -2.51 12.86
CA ASN A 78 18.43 -3.42 12.45
C ASN A 78 18.70 -4.56 13.47
N ASP A 79 17.64 -5.09 14.13
CA ASP A 79 17.77 -6.22 15.07
C ASP A 79 17.51 -7.59 14.42
N GLY A 80 17.14 -7.59 13.14
CA GLY A 80 16.84 -8.78 12.33
C GLY A 80 15.40 -9.28 12.47
N LYS A 81 14.52 -8.53 13.12
CA LYS A 81 13.08 -8.79 13.18
C LYS A 81 12.32 -7.70 12.43
N PRO A 82 11.13 -8.02 11.92
CA PRO A 82 10.28 -7.01 11.29
C PRO A 82 9.53 -6.20 12.34
N GLU A 83 9.56 -4.88 12.22
CA GLU A 83 8.69 -3.96 12.91
C GLU A 83 7.52 -3.55 12.04
N ILE A 84 6.48 -3.03 12.68
CA ILE A 84 5.29 -2.49 12.03
C ILE A 84 5.31 -0.98 12.19
N ILE A 85 5.58 -0.26 11.11
CA ILE A 85 5.57 1.20 11.07
C ILE A 85 4.16 1.65 10.70
N ASN A 86 3.47 2.33 11.61
CA ASN A 86 2.07 2.73 11.44
C ASN A 86 1.89 4.23 11.62
N ILE A 87 0.79 4.74 11.11
CA ILE A 87 0.43 6.14 11.24
C ILE A 87 -0.82 6.31 12.09
N ASP A 88 -0.85 7.35 12.93
CA ASP A 88 -2.03 7.80 13.67
C ASP A 88 -2.54 9.12 13.07
N ASN A 89 -3.60 9.01 12.29
CA ASN A 89 -4.18 10.11 11.53
C ASN A 89 -4.71 11.24 12.42
N ILE A 90 -5.42 10.89 13.50
CA ILE A 90 -6.07 11.89 14.38
C ILE A 90 -5.01 12.66 15.16
N ASN A 91 -4.04 11.97 15.72
CA ASN A 91 -3.01 12.59 16.54
C ASN A 91 -1.82 13.12 15.72
N GLY A 92 -1.78 12.82 14.42
CA GLY A 92 -0.73 13.31 13.54
C GLY A 92 0.64 12.74 13.87
N SER A 93 0.72 11.44 14.12
CA SER A 93 1.91 10.75 14.56
C SER A 93 2.31 9.63 13.62
N VAL A 94 3.59 9.30 13.61
CA VAL A 94 4.14 8.06 13.05
C VAL A 94 4.72 7.26 14.20
N LEU A 95 4.33 5.98 14.30
CA LEU A 95 4.76 5.06 15.34
C LEU A 95 5.38 3.81 14.70
N TRP A 96 6.21 3.12 15.45
CA TRP A 96 6.62 1.77 15.10
C TRP A 96 6.48 0.84 16.31
N PHE A 97 6.15 -0.41 16.02
CA PHE A 97 5.86 -1.45 17.01
C PHE A 97 6.87 -2.57 16.87
N GLU A 98 7.50 -2.92 17.97
CA GLU A 98 8.41 -4.05 18.10
C GLU A 98 7.91 -5.05 19.16
N TYR A 99 8.43 -6.28 19.11
CA TYR A 99 8.13 -7.28 20.14
C TYR A 99 9.41 -7.92 20.69
N ASP A 100 9.38 -8.17 22.01
CA ASP A 100 10.40 -8.96 22.69
C ASP A 100 9.79 -10.26 23.24
N GLY A 101 10.32 -11.41 22.80
CA GLY A 101 9.82 -12.73 23.14
C GLY A 101 8.74 -13.25 22.20
N ASP A 102 7.59 -13.69 22.73
CA ASP A 102 6.51 -14.32 21.96
C ASP A 102 5.51 -13.27 21.45
N PRO A 103 5.40 -13.05 20.12
CA PRO A 103 4.51 -12.04 19.53
C PRO A 103 3.01 -12.32 19.77
N ARG A 104 2.64 -13.55 20.21
CA ARG A 104 1.25 -13.89 20.56
C ARG A 104 0.77 -13.22 21.82
N LYS A 105 1.69 -12.74 22.66
CA LYS A 105 1.39 -12.08 23.93
C LYS A 105 1.35 -10.57 23.73
N ALA A 106 0.24 -9.95 24.03
CA ALA A 106 0.09 -8.49 23.90
C ALA A 106 1.11 -7.71 24.74
N GLU A 107 1.51 -8.25 25.89
CA GLU A 107 2.54 -7.65 26.75
C GLU A 107 3.98 -7.73 26.21
N SER A 108 4.20 -8.51 25.16
CA SER A 108 5.50 -8.56 24.46
C SER A 108 5.71 -7.39 23.51
N TRP A 109 4.64 -6.68 23.15
CA TRP A 109 4.69 -5.56 22.21
C TRP A 109 4.95 -4.24 22.92
N SER A 110 5.81 -3.43 22.33
CA SER A 110 6.06 -2.03 22.69
C SER A 110 5.97 -1.16 21.45
N TYR A 111 5.76 0.14 21.65
CA TYR A 111 5.73 1.10 20.54
C TYR A 111 6.59 2.32 20.85
N HIS A 112 7.08 2.93 19.79
CA HIS A 112 7.92 4.12 19.83
C HIS A 112 7.40 5.13 18.83
N TYR A 113 7.59 6.41 19.10
CA TYR A 113 7.28 7.47 18.16
C TYR A 113 8.46 7.76 17.24
N VAL A 114 8.17 7.83 15.93
CA VAL A 114 9.03 8.52 14.96
C VAL A 114 8.75 10.02 15.06
N CYS A 115 7.48 10.40 15.10
CA CYS A 115 7.05 11.73 15.46
C CYS A 115 5.73 11.69 16.24
N GLU A 116 5.54 12.64 17.15
CA GLU A 116 4.31 12.77 17.92
C GLU A 116 3.66 14.12 17.69
N GLY A 117 2.47 14.11 17.08
CA GLY A 117 1.64 15.30 16.88
C GLY A 117 2.14 16.30 15.82
N THR A 118 3.22 16.01 15.10
CA THR A 118 3.84 16.95 14.15
C THR A 118 3.47 16.70 12.68
N LEU A 119 2.74 15.60 12.39
CA LEU A 119 2.26 15.24 11.05
C LEU A 119 0.72 15.20 11.02
N PRO A 120 0.00 16.34 11.10
CA PRO A 120 -1.45 16.35 11.22
C PRO A 120 -2.12 15.72 10.01
N GLY A 121 -2.94 14.69 10.24
CA GLY A 121 -3.60 13.92 9.18
C GLY A 121 -2.67 12.92 8.50
N ALA A 122 -1.71 12.34 9.22
CA ALA A 122 -0.87 11.24 8.72
C ALA A 122 -1.73 10.16 8.04
N TYR A 123 -1.30 9.61 6.89
CA TYR A 123 -2.17 8.76 6.08
C TYR A 123 -1.49 7.51 5.51
N ASP A 124 -0.34 7.62 4.90
CA ASP A 124 0.42 6.52 4.31
C ASP A 124 1.91 6.66 4.62
N VAL A 125 2.64 5.56 4.59
CA VAL A 125 4.05 5.50 4.96
C VAL A 125 4.83 4.59 4.02
N ALA A 126 6.05 5.02 3.65
CA ALA A 126 7.03 4.23 2.92
C ALA A 126 8.36 4.24 3.68
N VAL A 127 9.08 3.12 3.60
CA VAL A 127 10.35 2.90 4.29
C VAL A 127 11.39 2.45 3.27
N ALA A 128 12.55 3.06 3.27
CA ALA A 128 13.71 2.66 2.45
C ALA A 128 15.00 3.31 2.99
N ASP A 129 16.13 2.80 2.59
CA ASP A 129 17.46 3.42 2.78
C ASP A 129 17.66 4.49 1.67
N PHE A 130 17.16 5.72 1.93
CA PHE A 130 17.14 6.79 0.93
C PHE A 130 18.51 7.47 0.77
N ASP A 131 19.34 7.49 1.78
CA ASP A 131 20.67 8.09 1.73
C ASP A 131 21.81 7.08 1.54
N GLN A 132 21.46 5.78 1.54
CA GLN A 132 22.35 4.64 1.30
C GLN A 132 23.44 4.49 2.39
N ASP A 133 23.10 4.81 3.63
CA ASP A 133 23.99 4.64 4.78
C ASP A 133 23.81 3.28 5.49
N GLY A 134 22.76 2.52 5.12
CA GLY A 134 22.44 1.19 5.65
C GLY A 134 21.44 1.22 6.79
N GLU A 135 20.97 2.38 7.24
CA GLU A 135 19.81 2.55 8.10
C GLU A 135 18.56 2.81 7.25
N LEU A 136 17.38 2.67 7.82
CA LEU A 136 16.13 2.88 7.08
C LEU A 136 15.48 4.20 7.52
N GLU A 137 15.10 5.00 6.53
CA GLU A 137 14.33 6.22 6.71
C GLU A 137 12.87 6.00 6.37
N ILE A 138 12.06 6.97 6.74
CA ILE A 138 10.62 6.97 6.54
C ILE A 138 10.20 8.20 5.75
N ILE A 139 9.31 8.01 4.77
CA ILE A 139 8.52 9.10 4.18
C ILE A 139 7.04 8.86 4.48
N ALA A 140 6.34 9.89 4.93
CA ALA A 140 4.92 9.80 5.21
C ALA A 140 4.12 10.88 4.50
N ALA A 141 2.91 10.51 4.04
CA ALA A 141 1.91 11.42 3.50
C ALA A 141 1.03 11.97 4.61
N SER A 142 0.58 13.21 4.45
CA SER A 142 -0.29 13.89 5.39
C SER A 142 -1.56 14.40 4.71
N TRP A 143 -2.67 13.74 4.97
CA TRP A 143 -3.97 13.97 4.35
C TRP A 143 -4.67 15.22 4.91
N ILE A 144 -5.50 15.88 4.11
CA ILE A 144 -6.41 16.99 4.42
C ILE A 144 -5.86 18.10 5.36
N LYS A 145 -5.29 17.75 6.50
CA LYS A 145 -4.84 18.73 7.51
C LYS A 145 -3.40 19.20 7.27
N GLY A 146 -2.50 18.27 6.88
CA GLY A 146 -1.11 18.60 6.61
C GLY A 146 -0.87 18.93 5.14
N ASN A 147 -1.44 18.12 4.21
CA ASN A 147 -1.30 18.28 2.76
C ASN A 147 0.17 18.36 2.30
N ARG A 148 1.00 17.43 2.76
CA ARG A 148 2.43 17.44 2.50
C ARG A 148 3.02 16.04 2.55
N PHE A 149 4.25 15.91 2.12
CA PHE A 149 5.11 14.77 2.35
C PHE A 149 6.22 15.16 3.31
N ASP A 150 6.45 14.36 4.34
CA ASP A 150 7.52 14.56 5.30
C ASP A 150 8.50 13.37 5.26
N TYR A 151 9.78 13.69 5.40
CA TYR A 151 10.90 12.77 5.48
C TYR A 151 11.39 12.70 6.93
N PHE A 152 11.67 11.51 7.39
CA PHE A 152 12.16 11.23 8.73
C PHE A 152 13.43 10.41 8.67
N ASP A 153 14.45 10.89 9.32
CA ASP A 153 15.76 10.28 9.45
C ASP A 153 16.16 10.11 10.91
N ARG A 154 17.01 9.13 11.17
CA ARG A 154 17.46 8.82 12.51
C ARG A 154 18.93 9.15 12.66
N LYS A 155 19.25 10.19 13.48
CA LYS A 155 20.61 10.64 13.80
C LYS A 155 20.87 10.57 15.28
N ASP A 156 21.97 9.94 15.70
CA ASP A 156 22.34 9.80 17.10
C ASP A 156 21.23 9.14 17.96
N GLY A 157 20.40 8.29 17.35
CA GLY A 157 19.26 7.61 17.99
C GLY A 157 17.96 8.42 18.04
N GLU A 158 17.95 9.66 17.58
CA GLU A 158 16.79 10.56 17.57
C GLU A 158 16.25 10.73 16.14
N TRP A 159 14.90 10.78 16.00
CA TRP A 159 14.26 11.04 14.73
C TRP A 159 14.20 12.52 14.40
N HIS A 160 14.59 12.88 13.19
CA HIS A 160 14.55 14.23 12.63
C HIS A 160 13.53 14.29 11.51
N GLN A 161 12.59 15.24 11.61
CA GLN A 161 11.55 15.46 10.61
C GLN A 161 11.89 16.64 9.70
N THR A 162 11.77 16.44 8.40
CA THR A 162 11.92 17.49 7.37
C THR A 162 10.74 17.42 6.41
N THR A 163 10.09 18.56 6.13
CA THR A 163 9.07 18.61 5.08
C THR A 163 9.73 18.48 3.72
N LEU A 164 9.36 17.44 2.98
CA LEU A 164 9.87 17.20 1.64
C LEU A 164 9.19 18.12 0.62
N ASP A 165 7.85 18.21 0.68
CA ASP A 165 7.07 19.10 -0.18
C ASP A 165 5.71 19.40 0.45
N ASP A 166 5.30 20.68 0.44
CA ASP A 166 3.98 21.17 0.86
C ASP A 166 3.39 22.19 -0.15
N ASP A 167 4.06 22.38 -1.31
CA ASP A 167 3.71 23.40 -2.28
C ASP A 167 2.55 22.92 -3.19
N GLU A 168 1.44 23.62 -3.11
CA GLU A 168 0.20 23.36 -3.88
C GLU A 168 -0.37 21.94 -3.72
N LEU A 169 0.07 21.16 -2.73
CA LEU A 169 -0.45 19.84 -2.47
C LEU A 169 -1.75 19.90 -1.66
N ARG A 170 -2.72 19.06 -2.03
CA ARG A 170 -3.95 18.84 -1.27
C ARG A 170 -4.32 17.38 -1.25
N ASP A 171 -4.58 16.88 -0.04
CA ASP A 171 -5.01 15.50 0.16
C ASP A 171 -3.95 14.52 -0.33
N THR A 172 -2.71 14.62 0.20
CA THR A 172 -1.64 13.67 -0.10
C THR A 172 -1.96 12.31 0.50
N ARG A 173 -1.89 11.25 -0.31
CA ARG A 173 -2.35 9.93 0.11
C ARG A 173 -1.32 8.83 -0.06
N MET A 174 -0.89 8.58 -1.25
CA MET A 174 0.04 7.49 -1.55
C MET A 174 1.48 7.95 -1.39
N VAL A 175 2.31 7.11 -0.80
CA VAL A 175 3.78 7.19 -0.86
C VAL A 175 4.35 5.82 -1.20
N ARG A 176 5.29 5.76 -2.17
CA ARG A 176 6.02 4.53 -2.54
C ARG A 176 7.47 4.87 -2.77
N ALA A 177 8.36 4.11 -2.15
CA ALA A 177 9.81 4.19 -2.36
C ALA A 177 10.20 3.26 -3.52
N VAL A 178 10.83 3.81 -4.55
CA VAL A 178 11.26 3.06 -5.75
C VAL A 178 12.28 3.86 -6.56
N ASP A 179 13.29 3.21 -7.11
CA ASP A 179 14.24 3.83 -8.04
C ASP A 179 13.60 4.06 -9.41
N MET A 180 13.08 5.29 -9.65
CA MET A 180 12.32 5.65 -10.84
C MET A 180 13.18 5.91 -12.08
N ASN A 181 14.45 6.24 -11.90
CA ASN A 181 15.36 6.63 -12.99
C ASN A 181 16.52 5.65 -13.21
N GLY A 182 16.63 4.61 -12.39
CA GLY A 182 17.66 3.57 -12.49
C GLY A 182 19.03 4.04 -12.02
N ASN A 183 19.10 5.02 -11.11
CA ASN A 183 20.33 5.53 -10.54
C ASN A 183 20.81 4.74 -9.31
N GLY A 184 19.99 3.81 -8.81
CA GLY A 184 20.27 2.95 -7.67
C GLY A 184 19.85 3.54 -6.32
N LYS A 185 19.17 4.69 -6.30
CA LYS A 185 18.67 5.33 -5.09
C LYS A 185 17.14 5.26 -5.06
N PRO A 186 16.53 5.01 -3.90
CA PRO A 186 15.08 5.12 -3.79
C PRO A 186 14.62 6.57 -4.02
N ASP A 187 13.73 6.75 -4.97
CA ASP A 187 12.94 7.94 -5.20
C ASP A 187 11.59 7.80 -4.49
N LEU A 188 10.78 8.85 -4.49
CA LEU A 188 9.41 8.82 -3.97
C LEU A 188 8.40 8.96 -5.09
N VAL A 189 7.40 8.07 -5.15
CA VAL A 189 6.17 8.27 -5.93
C VAL A 189 5.02 8.61 -4.98
N GLY A 190 4.23 9.64 -5.31
CA GLY A 190 3.15 10.11 -4.47
C GLY A 190 1.93 10.62 -5.23
N THR A 191 0.80 10.70 -4.53
CA THR A 191 -0.44 11.32 -5.03
C THR A 191 -0.88 12.47 -4.16
N ALA A 192 -1.41 13.53 -4.79
CA ALA A 192 -2.14 14.60 -4.13
C ALA A 192 -3.55 14.65 -4.73
N THR A 193 -4.46 13.92 -4.11
CA THR A 193 -5.76 13.53 -4.65
C THR A 193 -6.64 14.75 -5.01
N LYS A 194 -6.71 15.77 -4.16
CA LYS A 194 -7.49 17.01 -4.42
C LYS A 194 -6.75 18.05 -5.24
N SER A 195 -5.48 17.83 -5.53
CA SER A 195 -4.73 18.62 -6.50
C SER A 195 -4.68 17.98 -7.87
N ASP A 196 -5.29 16.78 -8.01
CA ASP A 196 -5.24 15.99 -9.25
C ASP A 196 -3.81 15.75 -9.72
N LEU A 197 -2.91 15.37 -8.79
CA LEU A 197 -1.50 15.19 -9.09
C LEU A 197 -1.05 13.75 -8.82
N LEU A 198 -0.44 13.15 -9.83
CA LEU A 198 0.42 11.98 -9.73
C LEU A 198 1.86 12.46 -9.94
N LEU A 199 2.72 12.24 -8.94
CA LEU A 199 4.02 12.87 -8.81
C LEU A 199 5.10 11.81 -8.56
N TRP A 200 6.34 12.15 -8.92
CA TRP A 200 7.49 11.52 -8.34
C TRP A 200 8.54 12.56 -7.96
N TYR A 201 9.40 12.22 -6.99
CA TYR A 201 10.45 13.09 -6.51
C TYR A 201 11.77 12.35 -6.66
N GLU A 202 12.67 12.91 -7.47
CA GLU A 202 13.99 12.37 -7.65
C GLU A 202 14.86 12.64 -6.42
N ASN A 203 15.41 11.58 -5.86
CA ASN A 203 16.40 11.63 -4.81
C ASN A 203 17.78 11.91 -5.41
N THR A 204 18.27 13.12 -5.27
CA THR A 204 19.57 13.52 -5.82
C THR A 204 20.76 13.12 -4.95
N GLY A 205 20.50 12.43 -3.82
CA GLY A 205 21.52 11.78 -2.98
C GLY A 205 21.85 12.46 -1.66
N ASP A 206 21.17 13.54 -1.32
CA ASP A 206 21.17 14.10 0.03
C ASP A 206 19.72 14.47 0.42
N PRO A 207 18.97 13.51 0.94
CA PRO A 207 17.55 13.71 1.25
C PRO A 207 17.29 14.76 2.34
N PHE A 208 18.30 15.16 3.14
CA PHE A 208 18.19 16.15 4.21
C PHE A 208 18.25 17.58 3.75
N THR A 209 19.01 17.86 2.68
CA THR A 209 19.25 19.25 2.24
C THR A 209 18.15 19.79 1.34
N ASN A 210 17.02 19.10 1.27
CA ASN A 210 15.86 19.47 0.46
C ASN A 210 16.18 19.53 -1.04
N THR A 211 16.97 18.56 -1.52
CA THR A 211 17.40 18.45 -2.90
C THR A 211 16.54 17.53 -3.76
N TRP A 212 15.36 17.16 -3.27
CA TRP A 212 14.38 16.40 -4.04
C TRP A 212 13.88 17.23 -5.23
N ILE A 213 13.94 16.64 -6.42
CA ILE A 213 13.41 17.30 -7.63
C ILE A 213 12.01 16.74 -7.91
N ARG A 214 11.02 17.64 -7.85
CA ARG A 214 9.62 17.29 -8.11
C ARG A 214 9.36 17.18 -9.60
N HIS A 215 8.77 16.07 -10.01
CA HIS A 215 8.29 15.75 -11.35
C HIS A 215 6.80 15.46 -11.34
N ILE A 216 6.06 15.96 -12.33
CA ILE A 216 4.65 15.65 -12.52
C ILE A 216 4.53 14.58 -13.59
N ILE A 217 4.02 13.40 -13.22
CA ILE A 217 3.76 12.32 -14.17
C ILE A 217 2.52 12.66 -14.99
N ASP A 218 1.40 12.98 -14.32
CA ASP A 218 0.14 13.38 -14.95
C ASP A 218 -0.79 14.10 -13.95
N LYS A 219 -1.94 14.55 -14.46
CA LYS A 219 -3.00 15.20 -13.67
C LYS A 219 -4.33 14.43 -13.78
N PRO A 220 -4.39 13.17 -13.34
CA PRO A 220 -5.63 12.40 -13.36
C PRO A 220 -6.59 12.91 -12.27
N ILE A 221 -7.90 12.81 -12.53
CA ILE A 221 -8.91 13.31 -11.59
C ILE A 221 -8.96 12.44 -10.33
N SER A 222 -8.52 12.99 -9.18
CA SER A 222 -8.55 12.31 -7.90
C SER A 222 -7.74 10.98 -7.88
N PRO A 223 -6.41 10.99 -8.17
CA PRO A 223 -5.57 9.80 -8.08
C PRO A 223 -5.50 9.31 -6.64
N HIS A 224 -5.52 7.98 -6.46
CA HIS A 224 -5.64 7.39 -5.13
C HIS A 224 -4.43 6.52 -4.78
N HIS A 225 -4.53 5.19 -4.85
CA HIS A 225 -3.42 4.29 -4.53
C HIS A 225 -3.06 3.39 -5.69
N GLY A 226 -1.77 3.15 -5.80
CA GLY A 226 -1.17 2.28 -6.78
C GLY A 226 0.23 1.85 -6.35
N GLU A 227 1.04 1.45 -7.33
CA GLU A 227 2.41 1.04 -7.09
C GLU A 227 3.28 1.23 -8.33
N ALA A 228 4.60 1.17 -8.13
CA ALA A 228 5.55 1.02 -9.22
C ALA A 228 5.56 -0.43 -9.71
N VAL A 229 5.60 -0.62 -11.02
CA VAL A 229 5.44 -1.91 -11.67
C VAL A 229 6.29 -1.99 -12.94
N SER A 230 6.59 -3.18 -13.40
CA SER A 230 7.30 -3.39 -14.67
C SER A 230 6.43 -4.18 -15.64
N PHE A 231 5.47 -3.50 -16.27
CA PHE A 231 4.64 -4.10 -17.34
C PHE A 231 5.42 -4.28 -18.64
N THR A 232 6.43 -3.46 -18.82
CA THR A 232 7.26 -3.48 -20.02
C THR A 232 8.69 -3.92 -19.68
N SER A 233 9.45 -4.26 -20.72
CA SER A 233 10.87 -4.57 -20.54
C SER A 233 11.76 -3.32 -20.45
N ASN A 234 11.16 -2.16 -20.23
CA ASN A 234 11.88 -0.91 -20.04
C ASN A 234 12.73 -0.99 -18.76
N ARG A 235 13.83 -0.25 -18.72
CA ARG A 235 14.75 -0.26 -17.58
C ARG A 235 14.12 0.37 -16.34
N ASN A 236 13.30 1.40 -16.54
CA ASN A 236 12.67 2.17 -15.47
C ASN A 236 11.29 1.60 -15.16
N PRO A 237 10.83 1.63 -13.90
CA PRO A 237 9.51 1.16 -13.54
C PRO A 237 8.41 2.04 -14.10
N ASP A 238 7.30 1.41 -14.46
CA ASP A 238 6.04 2.03 -14.81
C ASP A 238 5.23 2.33 -13.52
N ILE A 239 4.17 3.11 -13.60
CA ILE A 239 3.30 3.40 -12.47
C ILE A 239 1.88 2.92 -12.75
N LEU A 240 1.39 1.98 -11.94
CA LEU A 240 -0.02 1.57 -11.90
C LEU A 240 -0.77 2.46 -10.90
N ILE A 241 -1.98 2.91 -11.25
CA ILE A 241 -2.76 3.80 -10.38
C ILE A 241 -4.27 3.53 -10.46
N ALA A 242 -4.92 3.58 -9.31
CA ALA A 242 -6.36 3.68 -9.18
C ALA A 242 -6.76 5.16 -9.11
N THR A 243 -7.63 5.59 -10.02
CA THR A 243 -8.11 6.98 -10.09
C THR A 243 -9.59 7.00 -9.77
N ARG A 244 -9.97 7.69 -8.68
CA ARG A 244 -11.34 7.71 -8.17
C ARG A 244 -12.30 8.46 -9.10
N GLY A 245 -11.80 9.45 -9.83
CA GLY A 245 -12.61 10.32 -10.66
C GLY A 245 -13.35 11.39 -9.86
N SER A 246 -14.18 12.14 -10.56
CA SER A 246 -15.10 13.13 -9.97
C SER A 246 -16.32 12.45 -9.32
N ASP A 247 -17.13 13.24 -8.59
CA ASP A 247 -18.32 12.75 -7.88
C ASP A 247 -19.37 12.14 -8.81
N ASP A 248 -19.39 12.52 -10.10
CA ASP A 248 -20.26 11.95 -11.12
C ASP A 248 -19.67 10.70 -11.80
N GLY A 249 -18.48 10.28 -11.40
CA GLY A 249 -17.76 9.10 -11.91
C GLY A 249 -16.90 9.38 -13.16
N THR A 250 -16.84 10.60 -13.66
CA THR A 250 -15.98 10.95 -14.80
C THR A 250 -14.50 10.77 -14.40
N GLY A 251 -13.72 10.08 -15.25
CA GLY A 251 -12.30 9.82 -15.02
C GLY A 251 -12.03 8.80 -13.91
N SER A 252 -13.04 8.01 -13.51
CA SER A 252 -12.87 6.89 -12.59
C SER A 252 -12.34 5.68 -13.34
N GLU A 253 -11.08 5.31 -13.11
CA GLU A 253 -10.39 4.31 -13.93
C GLU A 253 -9.29 3.56 -13.15
N ILE A 254 -8.85 2.44 -13.72
CA ILE A 254 -7.56 1.83 -13.43
C ILE A 254 -6.70 2.04 -14.67
N SER A 255 -5.55 2.67 -14.49
CA SER A 255 -4.62 2.99 -15.57
C SER A 255 -3.18 2.77 -15.13
N TRP A 256 -2.27 2.71 -16.10
CA TRP A 256 -0.86 2.70 -15.84
C TRP A 256 -0.13 3.66 -16.78
N TYR A 257 1.01 4.16 -16.30
CA TYR A 257 1.84 5.11 -17.01
C TYR A 257 3.15 4.45 -17.35
N GLU A 258 3.40 4.27 -18.64
CA GLU A 258 4.64 3.74 -19.16
C GLU A 258 5.75 4.78 -19.03
N ASN A 259 6.83 4.42 -18.36
CA ASN A 259 8.01 5.26 -18.19
C ASN A 259 8.93 5.13 -19.40
N LEU A 260 8.87 6.11 -20.30
CA LEU A 260 9.71 6.17 -21.52
C LEU A 260 11.08 6.82 -21.26
N GLY A 261 11.34 7.22 -20.00
CA GLY A 261 12.55 7.94 -19.59
C GLY A 261 12.53 9.43 -19.90
N ASN A 262 13.41 10.20 -19.23
CA ASN A 262 13.51 11.65 -19.37
C ASN A 262 12.17 12.39 -19.12
N ASP A 263 11.44 12.01 -18.09
CA ASP A 263 10.11 12.54 -17.73
C ASP A 263 9.06 12.40 -18.86
N ASN A 264 9.20 11.39 -19.67
CA ASN A 264 8.27 11.11 -20.77
C ASN A 264 7.39 9.93 -20.38
N TRP A 265 6.08 10.15 -20.31
CA TRP A 265 5.11 9.17 -19.82
C TRP A 265 4.02 8.94 -20.86
N GLU A 266 3.60 7.68 -21.06
CA GLU A 266 2.46 7.31 -21.88
C GLU A 266 1.41 6.61 -21.05
N LYS A 267 0.20 7.17 -20.99
CA LYS A 267 -0.93 6.63 -20.23
C LYS A 267 -1.62 5.52 -21.01
N HIS A 268 -1.89 4.40 -20.32
CA HIS A 268 -2.66 3.27 -20.82
C HIS A 268 -3.80 2.94 -19.86
N ILE A 269 -5.04 2.90 -20.37
CA ILE A 269 -6.23 2.60 -19.57
C ILE A 269 -6.47 1.10 -19.57
N ILE A 270 -6.55 0.49 -18.37
CA ILE A 270 -6.92 -0.92 -18.18
C ILE A 270 -8.44 -1.05 -18.26
N ILE A 271 -9.16 -0.20 -17.50
CA ILE A 271 -10.62 -0.13 -17.50
C ILE A 271 -11.10 1.28 -17.14
N GLU A 272 -12.14 1.72 -17.86
CA GLU A 272 -12.92 2.92 -17.58
C GLU A 272 -14.38 2.68 -18.03
N PRO A 273 -15.42 2.97 -17.19
CA PRO A 273 -15.30 3.41 -15.80
C PRO A 273 -15.00 2.25 -14.84
N PHE A 274 -14.29 2.57 -13.73
CA PHE A 274 -14.14 1.69 -12.56
C PHE A 274 -14.54 2.47 -11.31
N PRO A 275 -15.82 2.46 -10.92
CA PRO A 275 -16.39 3.40 -9.97
C PRO A 275 -15.69 3.42 -8.61
N LEU A 276 -15.28 4.61 -8.18
CA LEU A 276 -14.60 4.85 -6.91
C LEU A 276 -13.37 3.94 -6.73
N ALA A 277 -12.55 3.82 -7.77
CA ALA A 277 -11.28 3.09 -7.70
C ALA A 277 -10.48 3.51 -6.45
N SER A 278 -9.96 2.54 -5.69
CA SER A 278 -9.32 2.78 -4.41
C SER A 278 -7.85 2.37 -4.41
N VAL A 279 -7.58 1.12 -4.73
CA VAL A 279 -6.23 0.55 -4.78
C VAL A 279 -6.08 -0.26 -6.05
N ALA A 280 -4.90 -0.22 -6.66
CA ALA A 280 -4.50 -1.11 -7.74
C ALA A 280 -3.10 -1.65 -7.46
N ILE A 281 -2.91 -2.95 -7.60
CA ILE A 281 -1.61 -3.64 -7.50
C ILE A 281 -1.44 -4.60 -8.67
N ALA A 282 -0.21 -5.00 -8.96
CA ALA A 282 0.09 -5.96 -10.01
C ALA A 282 0.89 -7.15 -9.46
N ALA A 283 0.55 -8.35 -9.90
CA ALA A 283 1.25 -9.57 -9.56
C ALA A 283 1.01 -10.64 -10.62
N ASP A 284 1.95 -11.59 -10.77
CA ASP A 284 1.80 -12.76 -11.63
C ASP A 284 0.95 -13.82 -10.91
N ILE A 285 -0.37 -13.65 -10.96
CA ILE A 285 -1.33 -14.45 -10.18
C ILE A 285 -1.47 -15.87 -10.74
N ASP A 286 -1.36 -16.05 -12.04
CA ASP A 286 -1.50 -17.38 -12.66
C ASP A 286 -0.16 -18.05 -13.02
N GLY A 287 0.97 -17.41 -12.72
CA GLY A 287 2.31 -17.97 -12.88
C GLY A 287 2.77 -18.06 -14.33
N ASP A 288 2.19 -17.28 -15.24
CA ASP A 288 2.54 -17.30 -16.68
C ASP A 288 3.70 -16.34 -17.02
N GLY A 289 4.21 -15.60 -16.05
CA GLY A 289 5.29 -14.62 -16.17
C GLY A 289 4.83 -13.26 -16.66
N GLN A 290 3.53 -13.01 -16.77
CA GLN A 290 2.93 -11.72 -17.06
C GLN A 290 2.17 -11.22 -15.82
N LEU A 291 2.11 -9.91 -15.63
CA LEU A 291 1.45 -9.35 -14.46
C LEU A 291 -0.04 -9.16 -14.73
N GLU A 292 -0.88 -9.70 -13.86
CA GLU A 292 -2.27 -9.32 -13.69
C GLU A 292 -2.37 -8.09 -12.81
N VAL A 293 -3.50 -7.37 -12.91
CA VAL A 293 -3.83 -6.25 -12.02
C VAL A 293 -5.01 -6.63 -11.13
N LEU A 294 -4.84 -6.45 -9.83
CA LEU A 294 -5.90 -6.51 -8.84
C LEU A 294 -6.32 -5.10 -8.47
N ALA A 295 -7.62 -4.82 -8.50
CA ALA A 295 -8.13 -3.50 -8.12
C ALA A 295 -9.39 -3.58 -7.26
N THR A 296 -9.51 -2.61 -6.34
CA THR A 296 -10.66 -2.46 -5.45
C THR A 296 -11.43 -1.18 -5.75
N GLY A 297 -12.77 -1.28 -5.67
CA GLY A 297 -13.69 -0.15 -5.77
C GLY A 297 -14.35 0.15 -4.43
N TRP A 298 -14.22 1.39 -3.95
CA TRP A 298 -14.67 1.83 -2.61
C TRP A 298 -16.16 2.23 -2.54
N GLY A 299 -16.98 1.85 -3.50
CA GLY A 299 -18.41 2.18 -3.50
C GLY A 299 -19.23 1.41 -2.46
N GLU A 300 -20.50 1.79 -2.29
CA GLU A 300 -21.49 0.98 -1.55
C GLU A 300 -21.68 -0.41 -2.18
N LYS A 301 -21.57 -0.46 -3.50
CA LYS A 301 -21.45 -1.68 -4.29
C LYS A 301 -20.04 -1.84 -4.81
N GLY A 302 -19.08 -1.82 -3.90
CA GLY A 302 -17.67 -2.01 -4.21
C GLY A 302 -17.39 -3.40 -4.77
N ASN A 303 -16.22 -3.58 -5.30
CA ASN A 303 -15.79 -4.86 -5.85
C ASN A 303 -14.28 -5.06 -5.67
N LEU A 304 -13.87 -6.32 -5.77
CA LEU A 304 -12.51 -6.74 -6.03
C LEU A 304 -12.49 -7.38 -7.41
N SER A 305 -11.65 -6.88 -8.29
CA SER A 305 -11.52 -7.35 -9.68
C SER A 305 -10.08 -7.67 -10.02
N LEU A 306 -9.91 -8.66 -10.86
CA LEU A 306 -8.65 -9.04 -11.49
C LEU A 306 -8.73 -8.72 -12.99
N PHE A 307 -7.66 -8.18 -13.54
CA PHE A 307 -7.54 -7.85 -14.94
C PHE A 307 -6.32 -8.57 -15.54
N LYS A 308 -6.53 -9.24 -16.67
CA LYS A 308 -5.48 -9.96 -17.40
C LYS A 308 -5.39 -9.48 -18.84
N HIS A 309 -4.19 -9.20 -19.33
CA HIS A 309 -3.93 -8.91 -20.73
C HIS A 309 -3.51 -10.18 -21.51
N ARG A 310 -3.44 -10.09 -22.84
CA ARG A 310 -3.10 -11.23 -23.71
C ARG A 310 -1.71 -11.05 -24.32
N GLY A 311 -0.69 -10.91 -23.49
CA GLY A 311 0.70 -10.76 -23.90
C GLY A 311 1.11 -9.34 -24.32
N ASN A 312 0.18 -8.37 -24.31
CA ASN A 312 0.48 -6.97 -24.55
C ASN A 312 -0.23 -6.06 -23.56
N PRO A 313 0.46 -5.50 -22.55
CA PRO A 313 -0.15 -4.67 -21.51
C PRO A 313 -0.71 -3.33 -22.05
N ARG A 314 -0.25 -2.87 -23.23
CA ARG A 314 -0.79 -1.69 -23.91
C ARG A 314 -2.12 -1.97 -24.63
N GLY A 315 -2.51 -3.25 -24.73
CA GLY A 315 -3.72 -3.70 -25.39
C GLY A 315 -4.93 -3.77 -24.49
N LYS A 316 -5.89 -4.60 -24.88
CA LYS A 316 -7.10 -4.84 -24.11
C LYS A 316 -6.83 -5.76 -22.92
N TRP A 317 -7.43 -5.43 -21.78
CA TRP A 317 -7.50 -6.26 -20.58
C TRP A 317 -8.88 -6.91 -20.44
N ASP A 318 -8.90 -8.17 -20.04
CA ASP A 318 -10.13 -8.91 -19.72
C ASP A 318 -10.34 -8.87 -18.19
N GLN A 319 -11.55 -8.55 -17.74
CA GLN A 319 -11.89 -8.43 -16.32
C GLN A 319 -12.48 -9.75 -15.78
N GLN A 320 -12.03 -10.18 -14.62
CA GLN A 320 -12.66 -11.18 -13.78
C GLN A 320 -13.05 -10.53 -12.45
N ILE A 321 -14.34 -10.53 -12.12
CA ILE A 321 -14.82 -10.05 -10.82
C ILE A 321 -14.61 -11.18 -9.80
N ILE A 322 -13.76 -10.94 -8.79
CA ILE A 322 -13.49 -11.88 -7.70
C ILE A 322 -14.60 -11.78 -6.65
N LYS A 323 -14.96 -10.55 -6.28
CA LYS A 323 -16.07 -10.29 -5.36
C LYS A 323 -16.85 -9.06 -5.78
N SER A 324 -18.17 -9.21 -5.93
CA SER A 324 -19.11 -8.12 -6.20
C SER A 324 -19.88 -7.70 -4.94
N ASP A 325 -20.49 -6.51 -4.98
CA ASP A 325 -21.32 -5.96 -3.90
C ASP A 325 -20.59 -5.97 -2.53
N TRP A 326 -19.28 -5.79 -2.55
CA TRP A 326 -18.42 -5.74 -1.36
C TRP A 326 -18.17 -4.28 -0.97
N SER A 327 -19.05 -3.78 -0.10
CA SER A 327 -19.07 -2.37 0.28
C SER A 327 -17.73 -1.91 0.84
N LYS A 328 -17.21 -0.81 0.28
CA LYS A 328 -15.98 -0.14 0.73
C LYS A 328 -14.72 -1.02 0.66
N ALA A 329 -14.59 -1.85 -0.38
CA ALA A 329 -13.36 -2.58 -0.63
C ALA A 329 -12.16 -1.62 -0.66
N ALA A 330 -11.11 -1.91 0.12
CA ALA A 330 -10.00 -1.01 0.39
C ALA A 330 -8.66 -1.63 -0.04
N GLN A 331 -7.79 -1.99 0.91
CA GLN A 331 -6.47 -2.56 0.62
C GLN A 331 -6.59 -3.95 0.02
N VAL A 332 -5.70 -4.27 -0.93
CA VAL A 332 -5.46 -5.60 -1.49
C VAL A 332 -3.97 -5.88 -1.55
N ILE A 333 -3.57 -7.13 -1.29
CA ILE A 333 -2.22 -7.65 -1.46
C ILE A 333 -2.28 -9.03 -2.12
N ALA A 334 -1.18 -9.44 -2.75
CA ALA A 334 -1.04 -10.76 -3.37
C ALA A 334 0.24 -11.44 -2.86
N LEU A 335 0.12 -12.66 -2.33
CA LEU A 335 1.23 -13.46 -1.82
C LEU A 335 0.83 -14.92 -1.68
N ASP A 336 1.81 -15.82 -1.60
CA ASP A 336 1.60 -17.26 -1.38
C ASP A 336 1.38 -17.52 0.12
N MET A 337 0.12 -17.60 0.55
CA MET A 337 -0.27 -17.75 1.96
C MET A 337 -0.14 -19.20 2.48
N ASP A 338 -0.16 -20.19 1.62
CA ASP A 338 -0.12 -21.58 2.00
C ASP A 338 1.12 -22.33 1.48
N LEU A 339 2.05 -21.59 0.86
CA LEU A 339 3.34 -22.06 0.33
C LEU A 339 3.18 -23.14 -0.76
N ASN A 340 2.11 -23.04 -1.55
CA ASN A 340 1.84 -23.94 -2.65
C ASN A 340 2.51 -23.51 -3.98
N GLY A 341 3.18 -22.35 -4.00
CA GLY A 341 3.86 -21.75 -5.15
C GLY A 341 2.95 -20.90 -6.03
N LYS A 342 1.71 -20.62 -5.61
CA LYS A 342 0.75 -19.74 -6.31
C LYS A 342 0.43 -18.54 -5.43
N LEU A 343 0.23 -17.39 -6.06
CA LEU A 343 -0.18 -16.20 -5.32
C LEU A 343 -1.67 -16.25 -5.01
N ASP A 344 -1.98 -16.08 -3.73
CA ASP A 344 -3.29 -15.86 -3.18
C ASP A 344 -3.59 -14.36 -3.10
N ILE A 345 -4.85 -14.00 -2.88
CA ILE A 345 -5.28 -12.62 -2.72
C ILE A 345 -5.78 -12.43 -1.30
N VAL A 346 -5.26 -11.39 -0.62
CA VAL A 346 -5.81 -10.92 0.66
C VAL A 346 -6.29 -9.50 0.49
N ALA A 347 -7.52 -9.22 0.94
CA ALA A 347 -8.06 -7.87 0.89
C ALA A 347 -8.96 -7.58 2.08
N CYS A 348 -9.08 -6.29 2.41
CA CYS A 348 -9.99 -5.81 3.44
C CYS A 348 -11.04 -4.86 2.85
N ALA A 349 -12.16 -4.74 3.56
CA ALA A 349 -13.20 -3.78 3.27
C ALA A 349 -13.61 -3.07 4.55
N GLU A 350 -13.60 -1.74 4.46
CA GLU A 350 -13.95 -0.86 5.56
C GLU A 350 -15.47 -0.66 5.70
N ARG A 351 -15.88 0.33 6.44
CA ARG A 351 -17.27 0.76 6.76
C ARG A 351 -18.36 0.22 5.83
N GLY A 352 -19.07 -0.79 6.27
CA GLY A 352 -20.13 -1.46 5.52
C GLY A 352 -19.96 -2.97 5.53
N SER A 353 -18.87 -3.50 4.95
CA SER A 353 -18.52 -4.92 5.04
C SER A 353 -17.72 -5.24 6.29
N ASN A 354 -16.71 -4.43 6.63
CA ASN A 354 -15.88 -4.56 7.83
C ASN A 354 -15.24 -5.94 7.95
N GLU A 355 -14.58 -6.38 6.87
CA GLU A 355 -14.07 -7.74 6.71
C GLU A 355 -12.63 -7.76 6.23
N LEU A 356 -11.90 -8.79 6.66
CA LEU A 356 -10.63 -9.23 6.09
C LEU A 356 -10.84 -10.62 5.49
N ARG A 357 -10.50 -10.79 4.21
CA ARG A 357 -10.71 -12.03 3.46
C ARG A 357 -9.47 -12.48 2.71
N LEU A 358 -9.39 -13.79 2.52
CA LEU A 358 -8.40 -14.49 1.71
C LEU A 358 -9.11 -15.23 0.58
N TRP A 359 -8.56 -15.16 -0.62
CA TRP A 359 -8.91 -15.98 -1.78
C TRP A 359 -7.70 -16.83 -2.16
N ARG A 360 -7.74 -18.12 -1.78
CA ARG A 360 -6.68 -19.07 -2.17
C ARG A 360 -6.77 -19.40 -3.64
N ASN A 361 -5.66 -19.33 -4.35
CA ASN A 361 -5.56 -19.71 -5.74
C ASN A 361 -5.53 -21.24 -5.86
N ILE A 362 -6.66 -21.81 -6.27
CA ILE A 362 -6.85 -23.26 -6.46
C ILE A 362 -6.80 -23.67 -7.93
N SER A 363 -6.36 -22.78 -8.82
CA SER A 363 -6.18 -23.09 -10.25
C SER A 363 -5.28 -24.30 -10.45
N PRO A 364 -5.49 -25.12 -11.48
CA PRO A 364 -4.74 -26.35 -11.70
C PRO A 364 -3.24 -26.11 -11.96
#